data_bd8b566180e5b9cfd2a0a22ccc6ad25c
#
_entry.id   bd8b566180e5b9cfd2a0a22ccc6ad25c
#
_cell.length_a   1.000
_cell.length_b   1.000
_cell.length_c   1.000
_cell.angle_alpha   90.00
_cell.angle_beta   90.00
_cell.angle_gamma   90.00
#
_symmetry.space_group_name_H-M   'P 1'
#
loop_
_entity.id
_entity.type
_entity.pdbx_description
1 polymer ?
#
loop_
_entity_poly.entity_id
_entity_poly.type
_entity_poly.pdbx_seq_one_letter_code
_entity_poly.pdbx_strand_id
1 'polypeptide(L)'
;MIAATLFLSDVGLALSDQKDIRLPKLFSDLKLSASEDAAQVVEKKIWEIWASHKVRQIDLLMDRGIKLLNNNNLNEALVVFNLILDQAPDFSEAWNKRATIYFLMGNFEKSMQDIKSTLALEPRHFGAISGLGLIFNVLERPKLALKAFRRVKEIYPLSRSAERFIRKLNKTIPLLRL
;
A
#
# COMPACT_ATOMS: atom_id res chain seq x y z
N MET A 1 -55.37 4.63 -14.35
CA MET A 1 -54.12 3.85 -14.37
C MET A 1 -52.98 4.80 -14.05
N ILE A 2 -52.45 4.74 -12.82
CA ILE A 2 -51.35 5.59 -12.39
C ILE A 2 -50.09 4.70 -12.48
N ALA A 3 -49.18 5.03 -13.40
CA ALA A 3 -47.90 4.35 -13.54
C ALA A 3 -47.00 4.84 -12.42
N ALA A 4 -46.71 3.97 -11.47
CA ALA A 4 -45.69 4.21 -10.46
C ALA A 4 -44.31 4.00 -11.07
N THR A 5 -43.63 5.10 -11.38
CA THR A 5 -42.21 5.07 -11.76
C THR A 5 -41.39 4.76 -10.52
N LEU A 6 -40.92 3.52 -10.41
CA LEU A 6 -39.91 3.13 -9.45
C LEU A 6 -38.59 3.82 -9.81
N PHE A 7 -38.24 4.88 -9.08
CA PHE A 7 -36.85 5.37 -9.01
C PHE A 7 -36.04 4.32 -8.27
N LEU A 8 -35.38 3.44 -9.01
CA LEU A 8 -34.23 2.72 -8.51
C LEU A 8 -33.12 3.77 -8.28
N SER A 9 -33.00 4.25 -7.05
CA SER A 9 -31.80 4.93 -6.60
C SER A 9 -30.67 3.90 -6.67
N ASP A 10 -29.85 4.01 -7.71
CA ASP A 10 -28.53 3.39 -7.76
C ASP A 10 -27.74 3.94 -6.58
N VAL A 11 -27.87 3.31 -5.44
CA VAL A 11 -26.90 3.43 -4.36
C VAL A 11 -25.66 2.72 -4.90
N GLY A 12 -24.86 3.46 -5.66
CA GLY A 12 -23.56 3.00 -6.09
C GLY A 12 -22.83 2.50 -4.86
N LEU A 13 -22.76 1.17 -4.73
CA LEU A 13 -21.93 0.53 -3.72
C LEU A 13 -20.53 1.11 -3.91
N ALA A 14 -20.15 2.04 -3.02
CA ALA A 14 -18.80 2.56 -2.99
C ALA A 14 -17.89 1.33 -2.90
N LEU A 15 -17.17 1.06 -3.98
CA LEU A 15 -16.16 0.02 -3.98
C LEU A 15 -15.14 0.45 -2.93
N SER A 16 -14.85 -0.42 -2.00
CA SER A 16 -13.72 -0.31 -1.08
C SER A 16 -12.57 -1.09 -1.69
N ASP A 17 -11.35 -0.88 -1.22
CA ASP A 17 -10.12 -1.47 -1.75
C ASP A 17 -9.51 -0.70 -2.96
N GLN A 18 -8.58 -1.31 -3.67
CA GLN A 18 -7.88 -0.71 -4.82
C GLN A 18 -8.78 -0.43 -6.03
N LYS A 19 -10.04 -0.88 -6.04
CA LYS A 19 -11.01 -0.65 -7.13
C LYS A 19 -11.93 0.54 -6.86
N ASP A 20 -11.74 1.25 -5.74
CA ASP A 20 -12.58 2.38 -5.36
C ASP A 20 -12.49 3.52 -6.39
N ILE A 21 -13.66 3.99 -6.84
CA ILE A 21 -13.78 5.04 -7.87
C ILE A 21 -13.19 6.39 -7.45
N ARG A 22 -12.96 6.61 -6.16
CA ARG A 22 -12.35 7.84 -5.62
C ARG A 22 -10.83 7.88 -5.81
N LEU A 23 -10.18 6.73 -5.95
CA LEU A 23 -8.72 6.62 -6.02
C LEU A 23 -8.10 7.41 -7.18
N PRO A 24 -8.62 7.37 -8.43
CA PRO A 24 -8.04 8.17 -9.53
C PRO A 24 -7.93 9.65 -9.20
N LYS A 25 -9.00 10.24 -8.61
CA LYS A 25 -8.97 11.64 -8.18
C LYS A 25 -7.98 11.85 -7.02
N LEU A 26 -7.99 10.99 -6.00
CA LEU A 26 -7.07 11.11 -4.88
C LEU A 26 -5.60 11.01 -5.31
N PHE A 27 -5.26 10.16 -6.26
CA PHE A 27 -3.90 10.10 -6.81
C PHE A 27 -3.53 11.36 -7.59
N SER A 28 -4.48 11.95 -8.33
CA SER A 28 -4.27 13.26 -8.97
C SER A 28 -4.02 14.34 -7.92
N ASP A 29 -4.86 14.40 -6.88
CA ASP A 29 -4.73 15.37 -5.80
C ASP A 29 -3.41 15.17 -5.02
N LEU A 30 -3.01 13.93 -4.76
CA LEU A 30 -1.74 13.59 -4.13
C LEU A 30 -0.54 14.12 -4.94
N LYS A 31 -0.60 13.92 -6.25
CA LYS A 31 0.45 14.34 -7.17
C LYS A 31 0.56 15.87 -7.29
N LEU A 32 -0.56 16.57 -7.22
CA LEU A 32 -0.67 18.02 -7.39
C LEU A 32 -0.72 18.79 -6.05
N SER A 33 -0.55 18.12 -4.92
CA SER A 33 -0.58 18.74 -3.60
C SER A 33 0.42 19.90 -3.51
N ALA A 34 -0.06 21.05 -3.01
CA ALA A 34 0.76 22.26 -2.89
C ALA A 34 1.70 22.24 -1.68
N SER A 35 1.44 21.38 -0.68
CA SER A 35 2.23 21.26 0.54
C SER A 35 2.27 19.81 1.03
N GLU A 36 3.25 19.52 1.89
CA GLU A 36 3.37 18.20 2.52
C GLU A 36 2.16 17.86 3.39
N ASP A 37 1.62 18.82 4.12
CA ASP A 37 0.45 18.62 4.98
C ASP A 37 -0.80 18.31 4.14
N ALA A 38 -1.01 19.03 3.03
CA ALA A 38 -2.09 18.72 2.09
C ALA A 38 -1.93 17.32 1.50
N ALA A 39 -0.72 16.94 1.13
CA ALA A 39 -0.43 15.62 0.60
C ALA A 39 -0.68 14.51 1.63
N GLN A 40 -0.34 14.73 2.92
CA GLN A 40 -0.60 13.77 4.00
C GLN A 40 -2.10 13.54 4.23
N VAL A 41 -2.93 14.59 4.11
CA VAL A 41 -4.39 14.44 4.20
C VAL A 41 -4.92 13.54 3.08
N VAL A 42 -4.41 13.71 1.86
CA VAL A 42 -4.80 12.87 0.71
C VAL A 42 -4.26 11.47 0.86
N GLU A 43 -3.00 11.30 1.26
CA GLU A 43 -2.36 10.02 1.56
C GLU A 43 -3.20 9.21 2.54
N LYS A 44 -3.62 9.82 3.66
CA LYS A 44 -4.45 9.17 4.67
C LYS A 44 -5.74 8.61 4.07
N LYS A 45 -6.43 9.40 3.23
CA LYS A 45 -7.67 8.93 2.55
C LYS A 45 -7.41 7.74 1.63
N ILE A 46 -6.28 7.71 0.92
CA ILE A 46 -5.88 6.58 0.09
C ILE A 46 -5.67 5.33 0.96
N TRP A 47 -4.95 5.46 2.08
CA TRP A 47 -4.74 4.35 3.01
C TRP A 47 -6.03 3.83 3.63
N GLU A 48 -6.96 4.71 4.00
CA GLU A 48 -8.28 4.33 4.53
C GLU A 48 -9.09 3.51 3.52
N ILE A 49 -9.06 3.90 2.24
CA ILE A 49 -9.72 3.15 1.17
C ILE A 49 -9.04 1.80 0.96
N TRP A 50 -7.72 1.76 0.85
CA TRP A 50 -7.00 0.51 0.65
C TRP A 50 -7.15 -0.47 1.81
N ALA A 51 -7.27 0.02 3.04
CA ALA A 51 -7.41 -0.82 4.22
C ALA A 51 -8.84 -1.33 4.45
N SER A 52 -9.84 -0.82 3.73
CA SER A 52 -11.24 -1.21 3.89
C SER A 52 -11.65 -2.27 2.85
N HIS A 53 -12.62 -3.12 3.21
CA HIS A 53 -13.18 -4.14 2.31
C HIS A 53 -14.70 -4.17 2.41
N LYS A 54 -15.39 -4.35 1.26
CA LYS A 54 -16.86 -4.38 1.17
C LYS A 54 -17.51 -5.51 1.98
N VAL A 55 -16.81 -6.64 2.13
CA VAL A 55 -17.26 -7.76 2.96
C VAL A 55 -16.86 -7.49 4.40
N ARG A 56 -17.83 -7.23 5.27
CA ARG A 56 -17.59 -6.85 6.68
C ARG A 56 -16.70 -7.82 7.44
N GLN A 57 -16.81 -9.12 7.18
CA GLN A 57 -15.96 -10.12 7.85
C GLN A 57 -14.47 -9.93 7.49
N ILE A 58 -14.18 -9.66 6.21
CA ILE A 58 -12.81 -9.37 5.74
C ILE A 58 -12.30 -8.07 6.35
N ASP A 59 -13.14 -7.05 6.41
CA ASP A 59 -12.85 -5.74 7.01
C ASP A 59 -12.47 -5.88 8.50
N LEU A 60 -13.24 -6.65 9.27
CA LEU A 60 -12.93 -6.95 10.67
C LEU A 60 -11.63 -7.75 10.85
N LEU A 61 -11.35 -8.70 9.95
CA LEU A 61 -10.09 -9.43 9.95
C LEU A 61 -8.92 -8.50 9.63
N MET A 62 -9.09 -7.57 8.69
CA MET A 62 -8.09 -6.56 8.35
C MET A 62 -7.73 -5.69 9.56
N ASP A 63 -8.72 -5.16 10.27
CA ASP A 63 -8.53 -4.39 11.51
C ASP A 63 -7.78 -5.19 12.56
N ARG A 64 -8.17 -6.47 12.76
CA ARG A 64 -7.49 -7.38 13.69
C ARG A 64 -6.04 -7.61 13.30
N GLY A 65 -5.79 -7.91 12.02
CA GLY A 65 -4.45 -8.16 11.49
C GLY A 65 -3.54 -6.94 11.65
N ILE A 66 -4.05 -5.72 11.37
CA ILE A 66 -3.31 -4.47 11.56
C ILE A 66 -2.98 -4.25 13.06
N LYS A 67 -3.92 -4.49 13.97
CA LYS A 67 -3.66 -4.38 15.41
C LYS A 67 -2.57 -5.34 15.88
N LEU A 68 -2.60 -6.59 15.42
CA LEU A 68 -1.57 -7.60 15.74
C LEU A 68 -0.20 -7.18 15.19
N LEU A 69 -0.15 -6.70 13.95
CA LEU A 69 1.08 -6.22 13.33
C LEU A 69 1.66 -5.02 14.09
N ASN A 70 0.84 -4.04 14.47
CA ASN A 70 1.26 -2.88 15.24
C ASN A 70 1.78 -3.23 16.65
N ASN A 71 1.27 -4.32 17.23
CA ASN A 71 1.73 -4.86 18.50
C ASN A 71 2.92 -5.83 18.36
N ASN A 72 3.49 -5.94 17.17
CA ASN A 72 4.59 -6.86 16.83
C ASN A 72 4.28 -8.35 17.05
N ASN A 73 2.99 -8.72 17.08
CA ASN A 73 2.51 -10.11 17.15
C ASN A 73 2.51 -10.71 15.74
N LEU A 74 3.71 -10.90 15.17
CA LEU A 74 3.91 -11.20 13.76
C LEU A 74 3.31 -12.55 13.33
N ASN A 75 3.42 -13.58 14.17
CA ASN A 75 2.91 -14.91 13.84
C ASN A 75 1.37 -14.93 13.75
N GLU A 76 0.71 -14.31 14.73
CA GLU A 76 -0.75 -14.21 14.74
C GLU A 76 -1.26 -13.31 13.61
N ALA A 77 -0.56 -12.20 13.34
CA ALA A 77 -0.87 -11.34 12.19
C ALA A 77 -0.76 -12.11 10.88
N LEU A 78 0.28 -12.94 10.71
CA LEU A 78 0.47 -13.78 9.51
C LEU A 78 -0.69 -14.74 9.31
N VAL A 79 -1.18 -15.38 10.38
CA VAL A 79 -2.37 -16.27 10.32
C VAL A 79 -3.59 -15.50 9.83
N VAL A 80 -3.83 -14.30 10.37
CA VAL A 80 -4.98 -13.47 9.98
C VAL A 80 -4.88 -13.04 8.51
N PHE A 81 -3.71 -12.58 8.05
CA PHE A 81 -3.56 -12.18 6.65
C PHE A 81 -3.60 -13.37 5.67
N ASN A 82 -3.15 -14.56 6.06
CA ASN A 82 -3.39 -15.77 5.27
C ASN A 82 -4.88 -16.03 5.11
N LEU A 83 -5.65 -15.97 6.21
CA LEU A 83 -7.11 -16.19 6.17
C LEU A 83 -7.82 -15.13 5.28
N ILE A 84 -7.38 -13.87 5.32
CA ILE A 84 -7.93 -12.83 4.43
C ILE A 84 -7.65 -13.18 2.97
N LEU A 85 -6.42 -13.57 2.64
CA LEU A 85 -5.99 -13.83 1.27
C LEU A 85 -6.58 -15.13 0.70
N ASP A 86 -6.91 -16.10 1.54
CA ASP A 86 -7.65 -17.29 1.15
C ASP A 86 -9.09 -16.96 0.71
N GLN A 87 -9.71 -15.93 1.32
CA GLN A 87 -11.08 -15.50 1.04
C GLN A 87 -11.17 -14.35 0.03
N ALA A 88 -10.17 -13.49 -0.02
CA ALA A 88 -10.10 -12.30 -0.88
C ALA A 88 -8.70 -12.17 -1.52
N PRO A 89 -8.35 -13.05 -2.46
CA PRO A 89 -7.03 -13.03 -3.10
C PRO A 89 -6.80 -11.78 -3.98
N ASP A 90 -7.85 -11.04 -4.28
CA ASP A 90 -7.80 -9.77 -5.02
C ASP A 90 -7.72 -8.53 -4.10
N PHE A 91 -7.50 -8.70 -2.80
CA PHE A 91 -7.35 -7.59 -1.85
C PHE A 91 -5.89 -7.14 -1.74
N SER A 92 -5.51 -6.08 -2.45
CA SER A 92 -4.11 -5.65 -2.60
C SER A 92 -3.44 -5.29 -1.27
N GLU A 93 -4.15 -4.64 -0.34
CA GLU A 93 -3.58 -4.22 0.94
C GLU A 93 -3.32 -5.41 1.88
N ALA A 94 -4.09 -6.48 1.78
CA ALA A 94 -3.80 -7.69 2.55
C ALA A 94 -2.46 -8.33 2.14
N TRP A 95 -2.15 -8.37 0.82
CA TRP A 95 -0.83 -8.77 0.33
C TRP A 95 0.27 -7.83 0.84
N ASN A 96 0.06 -6.52 0.80
CA ASN A 96 1.02 -5.53 1.28
C ASN A 96 1.29 -5.67 2.80
N LYS A 97 0.26 -5.91 3.62
CA LYS A 97 0.43 -6.15 5.06
C LYS A 97 1.19 -7.45 5.33
N ARG A 98 0.89 -8.52 4.61
CA ARG A 98 1.62 -9.78 4.76
C ARG A 98 3.08 -9.64 4.29
N ALA A 99 3.33 -8.88 3.23
CA ALA A 99 4.69 -8.52 2.81
C ALA A 99 5.46 -7.78 3.92
N THR A 100 4.79 -6.87 4.62
CA THR A 100 5.39 -6.15 5.75
C THR A 100 5.75 -7.11 6.89
N ILE A 101 4.89 -8.09 7.20
CA ILE A 101 5.18 -9.12 8.21
C ILE A 101 6.40 -9.95 7.80
N TYR A 102 6.44 -10.44 6.55
CA TYR A 102 7.60 -11.19 6.06
C TYR A 102 8.88 -10.37 6.08
N PHE A 103 8.82 -9.07 5.76
CA PHE A 103 9.97 -8.17 5.90
C PHE A 103 10.47 -8.10 7.34
N LEU A 104 9.57 -7.91 8.32
CA LEU A 104 9.92 -7.84 9.74
C LEU A 104 10.47 -9.17 10.28
N MET A 105 10.04 -10.29 9.71
CA MET A 105 10.59 -11.62 10.00
C MET A 105 11.92 -11.92 9.28
N GLY A 106 12.44 -10.99 8.45
CA GLY A 106 13.64 -11.20 7.64
C GLY A 106 13.45 -12.10 6.42
N ASN A 107 12.21 -12.52 6.12
CA ASN A 107 11.92 -13.34 4.94
C ASN A 107 11.68 -12.45 3.71
N PHE A 108 12.77 -11.90 3.18
CA PHE A 108 12.71 -10.93 2.09
C PHE A 108 12.18 -11.53 0.77
N GLU A 109 12.38 -12.82 0.54
CA GLU A 109 11.88 -13.49 -0.65
C GLU A 109 10.35 -13.53 -0.66
N LYS A 110 9.73 -14.01 0.42
CA LYS A 110 8.27 -14.02 0.54
C LYS A 110 7.69 -12.60 0.54
N SER A 111 8.38 -11.65 1.19
CA SER A 111 7.99 -10.25 1.16
C SER A 111 7.96 -9.70 -0.27
N MET A 112 8.98 -9.96 -1.08
CA MET A 112 9.01 -9.53 -2.50
C MET A 112 7.93 -10.21 -3.34
N GLN A 113 7.60 -11.47 -3.08
CA GLN A 113 6.50 -12.17 -3.76
C GLN A 113 5.15 -11.51 -3.47
N ASP A 114 4.88 -11.19 -2.21
CA ASP A 114 3.64 -10.51 -1.81
C ASP A 114 3.58 -9.07 -2.34
N ILE A 115 4.71 -8.34 -2.35
CA ILE A 115 4.81 -7.02 -3.00
C ILE A 115 4.47 -7.13 -4.50
N LYS A 116 4.95 -8.16 -5.18
CA LYS A 116 4.61 -8.41 -6.59
C LYS A 116 3.10 -8.59 -6.77
N SER A 117 2.44 -9.36 -5.90
CA SER A 117 0.98 -9.53 -5.91
C SER A 117 0.26 -8.21 -5.66
N THR A 118 0.70 -7.43 -4.67
CA THR A 118 0.16 -6.09 -4.39
C THR A 118 0.23 -5.19 -5.63
N LEU A 119 1.41 -5.13 -6.28
CA LEU A 119 1.64 -4.25 -7.43
C LEU A 119 0.97 -4.74 -8.73
N ALA A 120 0.62 -6.02 -8.82
CA ALA A 120 -0.20 -6.55 -9.90
C ALA A 120 -1.65 -6.06 -9.78
N LEU A 121 -2.16 -5.93 -8.54
CA LEU A 121 -3.52 -5.47 -8.25
C LEU A 121 -3.63 -3.94 -8.22
N GLU A 122 -2.65 -3.25 -7.63
CA GLU A 122 -2.56 -1.77 -7.58
C GLU A 122 -1.13 -1.31 -7.92
N PRO A 123 -0.84 -1.00 -9.18
CA PRO A 123 0.49 -0.56 -9.63
C PRO A 123 1.01 0.74 -8.99
N ARG A 124 0.10 1.54 -8.41
CA ARG A 124 0.40 2.81 -7.75
C ARG A 124 0.60 2.64 -6.24
N HIS A 125 0.65 1.43 -5.73
CA HIS A 125 0.73 1.17 -4.30
C HIS A 125 2.09 1.62 -3.74
N PHE A 126 2.21 2.90 -3.41
CA PHE A 126 3.48 3.52 -2.99
C PHE A 126 4.06 2.90 -1.70
N GLY A 127 3.24 2.32 -0.83
CA GLY A 127 3.69 1.56 0.34
C GLY A 127 4.45 0.29 -0.05
N ALA A 128 3.89 -0.50 -0.96
CA ALA A 128 4.53 -1.71 -1.47
C ALA A 128 5.84 -1.40 -2.24
N ILE A 129 5.84 -0.33 -3.05
CA ILE A 129 7.06 0.14 -3.74
C ILE A 129 8.11 0.58 -2.73
N SER A 130 7.72 1.27 -1.64
CA SER A 130 8.61 1.65 -0.55
C SER A 130 9.19 0.41 0.15
N GLY A 131 8.35 -0.61 0.42
CA GLY A 131 8.77 -1.89 0.97
C GLY A 131 9.84 -2.56 0.12
N LEU A 132 9.68 -2.58 -1.20
CA LEU A 132 10.70 -3.08 -2.12
C LEU A 132 12.01 -2.28 -2.03
N GLY A 133 11.92 -0.96 -1.90
CA GLY A 133 13.08 -0.09 -1.66
C GLY A 133 13.82 -0.42 -0.35
N LEU A 134 13.07 -0.69 0.72
CA LEU A 134 13.63 -1.09 2.00
C LEU A 134 14.33 -2.45 1.91
N ILE A 135 13.73 -3.44 1.26
CA ILE A 135 14.33 -4.76 1.05
C ILE A 135 15.66 -4.61 0.30
N PHE A 136 15.68 -3.88 -0.82
CA PHE A 136 16.90 -3.67 -1.59
C PHE A 136 17.98 -2.92 -0.79
N ASN A 137 17.58 -2.01 0.10
CA ASN A 137 18.54 -1.34 0.98
C ASN A 137 19.16 -2.31 2.00
N VAL A 138 18.36 -3.20 2.59
CA VAL A 138 18.86 -4.24 3.52
C VAL A 138 19.75 -5.26 2.80
N LEU A 139 19.41 -5.60 1.55
CA LEU A 139 20.21 -6.52 0.72
C LEU A 139 21.44 -5.84 0.07
N GLU A 140 21.80 -4.63 0.51
CA GLU A 140 22.94 -3.86 0.01
C GLU A 140 22.92 -3.64 -1.51
N ARG A 141 21.70 -3.45 -2.07
CA ARG A 141 21.47 -3.15 -3.49
C ARG A 141 21.00 -1.70 -3.68
N PRO A 142 21.86 -0.69 -3.38
CA PRO A 142 21.43 0.71 -3.26
C PRO A 142 20.91 1.30 -4.58
N LYS A 143 21.40 0.84 -5.74
CA LYS A 143 20.87 1.31 -7.04
C LYS A 143 19.42 0.87 -7.26
N LEU A 144 19.04 -0.35 -6.84
CA LEU A 144 17.67 -0.85 -6.92
C LEU A 144 16.79 -0.16 -5.90
N ALA A 145 17.28 0.05 -4.67
CA ALA A 145 16.58 0.81 -3.65
C ALA A 145 16.27 2.23 -4.13
N LEU A 146 17.27 2.92 -4.72
CA LEU A 146 17.10 4.26 -5.27
C LEU A 146 16.03 4.30 -6.38
N LYS A 147 16.03 3.29 -7.28
CA LYS A 147 15.01 3.16 -8.34
C LYS A 147 13.61 3.03 -7.74
N ALA A 148 13.45 2.20 -6.69
CA ALA A 148 12.15 2.02 -6.02
C ALA A 148 11.67 3.33 -5.37
N PHE A 149 12.51 4.02 -4.59
CA PHE A 149 12.10 5.29 -3.96
C PHE A 149 11.84 6.42 -4.96
N ARG A 150 12.55 6.46 -6.10
CA ARG A 150 12.22 7.40 -7.19
C ARG A 150 10.84 7.12 -7.76
N ARG A 151 10.48 5.84 -7.97
CA ARG A 151 9.12 5.48 -8.41
C ARG A 151 8.05 5.91 -7.39
N VAL A 152 8.33 5.84 -6.08
CA VAL A 152 7.43 6.44 -5.08
C VAL A 152 7.22 7.91 -5.33
N LYS A 153 8.29 8.67 -5.62
CA LYS A 153 8.23 10.12 -5.89
C LYS A 153 7.48 10.46 -7.19
N GLU A 154 7.41 9.57 -8.16
CA GLU A 154 6.60 9.74 -9.37
C GLU A 154 5.10 9.71 -9.06
N ILE A 155 4.69 8.90 -8.05
CA ILE A 155 3.31 8.75 -7.62
C ILE A 155 2.95 9.79 -6.55
N TYR A 156 3.84 9.97 -5.59
CA TYR A 156 3.72 10.83 -4.42
C TYR A 156 4.94 11.77 -4.32
N PRO A 157 4.94 12.91 -5.06
CA PRO A 157 6.10 13.82 -5.15
C PRO A 157 6.55 14.38 -3.80
N LEU A 158 5.64 14.61 -2.85
CA LEU A 158 5.91 15.17 -1.53
C LEU A 158 6.16 14.10 -0.45
N SER A 159 6.42 12.82 -0.81
CA SER A 159 6.75 11.79 0.15
C SER A 159 8.06 12.08 0.87
N ARG A 160 7.97 12.47 2.17
CA ARG A 160 9.13 12.73 3.04
C ARG A 160 10.01 11.49 3.24
N SER A 161 9.37 10.32 3.37
CA SER A 161 10.08 9.07 3.58
C SER A 161 10.95 8.70 2.37
N ALA A 162 10.36 8.75 1.17
CA ALA A 162 11.09 8.48 -0.06
C ALA A 162 12.23 9.49 -0.27
N GLU A 163 11.99 10.78 -0.03
CA GLU A 163 13.00 11.83 -0.15
C GLU A 163 14.19 11.59 0.78
N ARG A 164 13.94 11.20 2.04
CA ARG A 164 14.99 10.89 3.01
C ARG A 164 15.85 9.72 2.55
N PHE A 165 15.24 8.64 2.04
CA PHE A 165 15.99 7.49 1.53
C PHE A 165 16.77 7.83 0.26
N ILE A 166 16.20 8.57 -0.67
CA ILE A 166 16.89 9.03 -1.89
C ILE A 166 18.15 9.83 -1.52
N ARG A 167 18.03 10.80 -0.59
CA ARG A 167 19.17 11.60 -0.13
C ARG A 167 20.28 10.74 0.51
N LYS A 168 19.88 9.76 1.34
CA LYS A 168 20.83 8.83 1.95
C LYS A 168 21.56 8.00 0.89
N LEU A 169 20.80 7.39 -0.04
CA LEU A 169 21.35 6.52 -1.08
C LEU A 169 22.26 7.27 -2.06
N ASN A 170 21.92 8.50 -2.41
CA ASN A 170 22.77 9.34 -3.26
C ASN A 170 24.13 9.67 -2.63
N LYS A 171 24.23 9.69 -1.29
CA LYS A 171 25.52 9.82 -0.58
C LYS A 171 26.32 8.52 -0.54
N THR A 172 25.63 7.38 -0.48
CA THR A 172 26.26 6.06 -0.35
C THR A 172 26.76 5.50 -1.70
N ILE A 173 26.00 5.68 -2.78
CA ILE A 173 26.32 5.09 -4.09
C ILE A 173 27.66 5.54 -4.67
N PRO A 174 28.10 6.81 -4.57
CA PRO A 174 29.44 7.21 -5.05
C PRO A 174 30.59 6.50 -4.32
N LEU A 175 30.42 6.22 -3.01
CA LEU A 175 31.43 5.58 -2.18
C LEU A 175 31.66 4.10 -2.53
N LEU A 176 30.68 3.45 -3.17
CA LEU A 176 30.76 2.05 -3.59
C LEU A 176 31.43 1.87 -4.99
N ARG A 177 31.91 2.95 -5.59
CA ARG A 177 32.62 2.95 -6.88
C ARG A 177 34.15 3.03 -6.74
N LEU A 178 34.62 3.22 -5.50
CA LEU A 178 36.05 3.25 -5.13
C LEU A 178 36.50 1.87 -4.65
#